data_74afe2f80dcbb8882869dc2b727bf235
#
_entry.id   74afe2f80dcbb8882869dc2b727bf235
#
_cell.length_a   1.000
_cell.length_b   1.000
_cell.length_c   1.000
_cell.angle_alpha   90.00
_cell.angle_beta   90.00
_cell.angle_gamma   90.00
#
_symmetry.space_group_name_H-M   'P 1'
#
loop_
_entity.id
_entity.type
_entity.pdbx_description
1 polymer ?
#
loop_
_entity_poly.entity_id
_entity_poly.type
_entity_poly.pdbx_seq_one_letter_code
_entity_poly.pdbx_strand_id
1 'polypeptide(L)' 'MKGCAQFVFESEHAREIYAALAPEADDDLHRSGVRLALAGNSIEIDIRGEDTTSLRAALNTWIRLVKIAFEMVSI' A
#
# COMPACT_ATOMS: atom_id res chain seq x y z
N MET A 1 5.59 -7.72 19.70
CA MET A 1 6.60 -6.86 19.08
C MET A 1 5.98 -6.09 17.93
N LYS A 2 6.10 -4.78 17.95
CA LYS A 2 5.58 -3.95 16.88
C LYS A 2 6.56 -3.91 15.73
N GLY A 3 6.03 -3.88 14.51
CA GLY A 3 6.85 -3.78 13.33
C GLY A 3 6.27 -2.80 12.34
N CYS A 4 7.11 -2.31 11.44
CA CYS A 4 6.67 -1.46 10.35
C CYS A 4 7.46 -1.78 9.09
N ALA A 5 6.83 -1.49 7.96
CA ALA A 5 7.46 -1.64 6.67
C ALA A 5 7.07 -0.46 5.80
N GLN A 6 7.96 -0.08 4.92
CA GLN A 6 7.74 1.02 4.01
C GLN A 6 8.16 0.62 2.61
N PHE A 7 7.31 0.90 1.64
CA PHE A 7 7.63 0.74 0.24
C PHE A 7 7.56 2.07 -0.44
N VAL A 8 8.44 2.27 -1.42
CA VAL A 8 8.34 3.40 -2.33
C VAL A 8 8.51 2.85 -3.73
N PHE A 9 7.61 3.20 -4.63
CA PHE A 9 7.75 2.82 -6.03
C PHE A 9 7.32 3.95 -6.94
N GLU A 10 7.85 3.94 -8.15
CA GLU A 10 7.59 4.98 -9.13
C GLU A 10 6.86 4.41 -10.34
N SER A 11 5.96 5.21 -10.91
CA SER A 11 5.22 4.83 -12.10
C SER A 11 4.70 6.07 -12.80
N GLU A 12 4.62 6.01 -14.11
CA GLU A 12 3.95 7.04 -14.90
C GLU A 12 2.46 7.11 -14.56
N HIS A 13 1.91 6.03 -14.02
CA HIS A 13 0.51 5.92 -13.66
C HIS A 13 0.29 6.02 -12.15
N ALA A 14 1.19 6.70 -11.45
CA ALA A 14 1.13 6.80 -10.00
C ALA A 14 -0.20 7.34 -9.50
N ARG A 15 -0.77 8.33 -10.16
CA ARG A 15 -2.06 8.91 -9.75
C ARG A 15 -3.18 7.89 -9.83
N GLU A 16 -3.24 7.15 -10.92
CA GLU A 16 -4.28 6.14 -11.14
C GLU A 16 -4.12 5.00 -10.13
N ILE A 17 -2.89 4.59 -9.89
CA ILE A 17 -2.60 3.53 -8.93
C ILE A 17 -2.98 4.00 -7.52
N TYR A 18 -2.61 5.22 -7.16
CA TYR A 18 -2.96 5.80 -5.87
C TYR A 18 -4.48 5.83 -5.68
N ALA A 19 -5.21 6.31 -6.70
CA ALA A 19 -6.66 6.37 -6.65
C ALA A 19 -7.30 5.00 -6.47
N ALA A 20 -6.70 3.96 -7.06
CA ALA A 20 -7.20 2.60 -6.92
C ALA A 20 -6.94 2.03 -5.52
N LEU A 21 -5.85 2.44 -4.89
CA LEU A 21 -5.44 1.91 -3.58
C LEU A 21 -6.03 2.69 -2.40
N ALA A 22 -6.38 3.95 -2.60
CA ALA A 22 -6.82 4.81 -1.52
C ALA A 22 -8.03 4.28 -0.73
N PRO A 23 -9.08 3.76 -1.36
CA PRO A 23 -10.21 3.21 -0.60
C PRO A 23 -9.81 2.04 0.28
N GLU A 24 -8.87 1.22 -0.18
CA GLU A 24 -8.39 0.07 0.60
C GLU A 24 -7.58 0.53 1.81
N ALA A 25 -6.81 1.61 1.66
CA ALA A 25 -6.07 2.18 2.77
C ALA A 25 -7.00 2.73 3.85
N ASP A 26 -8.09 3.36 3.44
CA ASP A 26 -9.07 3.88 4.40
C ASP A 26 -9.70 2.77 5.22
N ASP A 27 -10.02 1.64 4.60
CA ASP A 27 -10.56 0.48 5.30
C ASP A 27 -9.53 -0.12 6.27
N ASP A 28 -8.28 -0.25 5.81
CA ASP A 28 -7.23 -0.87 6.61
C ASP A 28 -6.67 0.05 7.68
N LEU A 29 -6.88 1.35 7.57
CA LEU A 29 -6.35 2.31 8.53
C LEU A 29 -6.78 2.01 9.96
N HIS A 30 -7.99 1.50 10.12
CA HIS A 30 -8.53 1.14 11.43
C HIS A 30 -8.01 -0.18 11.97
N ARG A 31 -7.40 -1.00 11.11
CA ARG A 31 -6.94 -2.33 11.50
C ARG A 31 -5.43 -2.43 11.63
N SER A 32 -4.69 -2.00 10.62
CA SER A 32 -3.26 -2.27 10.53
C SER A 32 -2.40 -1.03 10.37
N GLY A 33 -2.98 0.16 10.41
CA GLY A 33 -2.18 1.38 10.33
C GLY A 33 -1.44 1.54 9.01
N VAL A 34 -2.17 1.46 7.91
CA VAL A 34 -1.60 1.66 6.58
C VAL A 34 -1.73 3.11 6.17
N ARG A 35 -0.67 3.68 5.63
CA ARG A 35 -0.66 5.03 5.09
C ARG A 35 -0.19 5.02 3.65
N LEU A 36 -0.86 5.80 2.83
CA LEU A 36 -0.47 6.03 1.44
C LEU A 36 -0.13 7.49 1.24
N ALA A 37 0.90 7.74 0.46
CA ALA A 37 1.24 9.11 0.06
C ALA A 37 1.60 9.11 -1.42
N LEU A 38 1.23 10.17 -2.11
CA LEU A 38 1.55 10.37 -3.51
C LEU A 38 2.41 11.62 -3.62
N ALA A 39 3.56 11.49 -4.27
CA ALA A 39 4.47 12.61 -4.52
C ALA A 39 5.01 12.50 -5.94
N GLY A 40 4.49 13.36 -6.85
CA GLY A 40 4.85 13.28 -8.25
C GLY A 40 4.46 11.93 -8.84
N ASN A 41 5.45 11.17 -9.31
CA ASN A 41 5.24 9.83 -9.85
C ASN A 41 5.59 8.74 -8.86
N SER A 42 5.75 9.09 -7.59
CA SER A 42 6.12 8.14 -6.54
C SER A 42 4.96 7.88 -5.61
N ILE A 43 4.79 6.63 -5.21
CA ILE A 43 3.81 6.24 -4.20
C ILE A 43 4.56 5.63 -3.03
N GLU A 44 4.26 6.12 -1.84
CA GLU A 44 4.84 5.62 -0.61
C GLU A 44 3.77 4.91 0.19
N ILE A 45 4.07 3.72 0.66
CA ILE A 45 3.16 2.91 1.46
C ILE A 45 3.85 2.55 2.77
N ASP A 46 3.29 3.01 3.88
CA ASP A 46 3.76 2.68 5.22
C ASP A 46 2.78 1.71 5.84
N ILE A 47 3.28 0.58 6.33
CA ILE A 47 2.47 -0.45 6.95
C ILE A 47 2.99 -0.71 8.35
N ARG A 48 2.09 -0.72 9.34
CA ARG A 48 2.42 -1.04 10.72
C ARG A 48 1.64 -2.26 11.16
N GLY A 49 2.27 -3.11 11.94
CA GLY A 49 1.64 -4.25 12.55
C GLY A 49 2.02 -4.36 14.03
N GLU A 50 1.13 -4.85 14.85
CA GLU A 50 1.38 -5.01 16.27
C GLU A 50 2.33 -6.17 16.56
N ASP A 51 2.35 -7.15 15.70
CA ASP A 51 3.26 -8.27 15.80
C ASP A 51 3.71 -8.70 14.39
N THR A 52 4.63 -9.65 14.34
CA THR A 52 5.20 -10.13 13.08
C THR A 52 4.14 -10.75 12.18
N THR A 53 3.21 -11.47 12.75
CA THR A 53 2.15 -12.14 11.99
C THR A 53 1.24 -11.12 11.33
N SER A 54 0.80 -10.11 12.07
CA SER A 54 -0.06 -9.04 11.53
C SER A 54 0.66 -8.26 10.45
N LEU A 55 1.93 -7.93 10.67
CA LEU A 55 2.72 -7.20 9.68
C LEU A 55 2.86 -8.00 8.39
N ARG A 56 3.17 -9.29 8.51
CA ARG A 56 3.32 -10.17 7.34
C ARG A 56 2.03 -10.28 6.54
N ALA A 57 0.89 -10.42 7.25
CA ALA A 57 -0.41 -10.51 6.60
C ALA A 57 -0.73 -9.21 5.84
N ALA A 58 -0.48 -8.07 6.46
CA ALA A 58 -0.69 -6.77 5.82
C ALA A 58 0.21 -6.59 4.61
N LEU A 59 1.49 -6.96 4.72
CA LEU A 59 2.43 -6.89 3.61
C LEU A 59 1.97 -7.72 2.43
N ASN A 60 1.56 -8.96 2.68
CA ASN A 60 1.10 -9.84 1.61
C ASN A 60 -0.13 -9.27 0.92
N THR A 61 -1.07 -8.72 1.69
CA THR A 61 -2.28 -8.10 1.15
C THR A 61 -1.93 -6.91 0.28
N TRP A 62 -1.08 -6.03 0.77
CA TRP A 62 -0.75 -4.79 0.06
C TRP A 62 0.11 -5.03 -1.18
N ILE A 63 1.03 -5.99 -1.14
CA ILE A 63 1.80 -6.37 -2.32
C ILE A 63 0.86 -6.88 -3.41
N ARG A 64 -0.13 -7.66 -3.05
CA ARG A 64 -1.12 -8.18 -3.99
C ARG A 64 -1.97 -7.05 -4.57
N LEU A 65 -2.43 -6.12 -3.72
CA LEU A 65 -3.24 -4.99 -4.17
C LEU A 65 -2.45 -4.09 -5.12
N VAL A 66 -1.19 -3.82 -4.82
CA VAL A 66 -0.33 -3.03 -5.69
C VAL A 66 -0.16 -3.72 -7.04
N LYS A 67 0.06 -5.02 -7.05
CA LYS A 67 0.19 -5.78 -8.29
C LYS A 67 -1.07 -5.67 -9.15
N ILE A 68 -2.23 -5.81 -8.53
CA ILE A 68 -3.51 -5.70 -9.23
C ILE A 68 -3.69 -4.29 -9.80
N ALA A 69 -3.36 -3.27 -9.02
CA ALA A 69 -3.47 -1.89 -9.48
C ALA A 69 -2.57 -1.61 -10.68
N PHE A 70 -1.34 -2.13 -10.66
CA PHE A 70 -0.44 -2.01 -11.82
C PHE A 70 -1.02 -2.69 -13.05
N GLU A 71 -1.59 -3.86 -12.90
CA GLU A 71 -2.18 -4.59 -14.02
C GLU A 71 -3.37 -3.83 -14.60
N MET A 72 -4.17 -3.19 -13.76
CA MET A 72 -5.33 -2.42 -14.20
C MET A 72 -4.94 -1.22 -15.06
N VAL A 73 -3.88 -0.53 -14.71
CA VAL A 73 -3.46 0.67 -15.45
C VAL A 73 -2.57 0.36 -16.65
N SER A 74 -2.08 -0.87 -16.75
CA SER A 74 -1.21 -1.29 -17.87
C SER A 74 -1.98 -1.78 -19.10
N ILE A 75 -3.28 -1.91 -19.00
CA ILE A 75 -4.11 -2.43 -20.10
C ILE A 75 -4.41 -1.41 -21.20
#